data_1b4741343737605c21eac258164efa02
#
_entry.id   1b4741343737605c21eac258164efa02
#
_cell.length_a   1.000
_cell.length_b   1.000
_cell.length_c   1.000
_cell.angle_alpha   90.00
_cell.angle_beta   90.00
_cell.angle_gamma   90.00
#
_symmetry.space_group_name_H-M   'P 1'
#
loop_
_entity.id
_entity.type
_entity.pdbx_description
1 polymer ?
#
loop_
_entity_poly.entity_id
_entity_poly.type
_entity_poly.pdbx_seq_one_letter_code
_entity_poly.pdbx_strand_id
1 'polypeptide(L)'
;METDGLFTLFLLLAIAFTLTFIQQLQKIERNIREIPNNLLHFFINPTFVFIAFSVIFISLFFLIIFRHRSHIKFKNLLEKQNEEEIDESNFEDKWNSEDTPKVENLFELQPPEKPRRNVNIKVDSNKRYFHKKNISKDEVEYLLKKGYHIKKYKNILNGKMENFLLQPRHNESFTHLFLTHNISEFLEKKKIETVLFVTKKPDIVFEINGKMFAIEIETGSIFSKISRMKEKLKVLENYDKWFFVVTDRNKVKKYKKYGDAVDKRYVKSKLDKLVKLAKNT
;
A
#
# COMPACT_ATOMS: atom_id res chain seq x y z
N MET A 1 5.52 2.99 -26.20
CA MET A 1 5.97 4.09 -27.07
C MET A 1 6.45 5.36 -26.34
N GLU A 2 6.07 5.61 -25.05
CA GLU A 2 6.55 6.80 -24.31
C GLU A 2 7.97 6.69 -23.71
N THR A 3 8.49 5.47 -23.55
CA THR A 3 9.82 5.25 -22.93
C THR A 3 10.99 5.66 -23.82
N ASP A 4 10.81 5.58 -25.15
CA ASP A 4 11.88 5.90 -26.12
C ASP A 4 12.16 7.41 -26.20
N GLY A 5 11.11 8.23 -26.03
CA GLY A 5 11.23 9.68 -26.00
C GLY A 5 11.97 10.20 -24.76
N LEU A 6 11.73 9.57 -23.61
CA LEU A 6 12.38 9.94 -22.35
C LEU A 6 13.87 9.55 -22.35
N PHE A 7 14.19 8.39 -22.92
CA PHE A 7 15.58 7.93 -23.07
C PHE A 7 16.38 8.85 -24.02
N THR A 8 15.77 9.24 -25.15
CA THR A 8 16.40 10.14 -26.13
C THR A 8 16.63 11.53 -25.54
N LEU A 9 15.68 12.07 -24.77
CA LEU A 9 15.81 13.35 -24.08
C LEU A 9 16.93 13.30 -23.03
N PHE A 10 17.04 12.20 -22.29
CA PHE A 10 18.07 12.01 -21.25
C PHE A 10 19.47 11.89 -21.86
N LEU A 11 19.58 11.20 -23.01
CA LEU A 11 20.84 11.09 -23.75
C LEU A 11 21.30 12.46 -24.27
N LEU A 12 20.38 13.26 -24.83
CA LEU A 12 20.66 14.61 -25.30
C LEU A 12 21.10 15.54 -24.16
N LEU A 13 20.44 15.46 -22.98
CA LEU A 13 20.82 16.20 -21.78
C LEU A 13 22.20 15.79 -21.27
N ALA A 14 22.53 14.50 -21.29
CA ALA A 14 23.85 14.00 -20.90
C ALA A 14 24.95 14.50 -21.84
N ILE A 15 24.71 14.51 -23.16
CA ILE A 15 25.64 15.03 -24.16
C ILE A 15 25.82 16.55 -23.97
N ALA A 16 24.75 17.31 -23.79
CA ALA A 16 24.80 18.75 -23.57
C ALA A 16 25.60 19.11 -22.28
N PHE A 17 25.36 18.34 -21.21
CA PHE A 17 26.08 18.51 -19.93
C PHE A 17 27.58 18.21 -20.07
N THR A 18 27.94 17.12 -20.77
CA THR A 18 29.35 16.77 -20.98
C THR A 18 30.07 17.83 -21.82
N LEU A 19 29.43 18.37 -22.87
CA LEU A 19 30.00 19.44 -23.69
C LEU A 19 30.20 20.72 -22.90
N THR A 20 29.21 21.12 -22.09
CA THR A 20 29.31 22.32 -21.22
C THR A 20 30.41 22.17 -20.16
N PHE A 21 30.54 20.96 -19.61
CA PHE A 21 31.56 20.63 -18.63
C PHE A 21 32.98 20.69 -19.23
N ILE A 22 33.17 20.14 -20.43
CA ILE A 22 34.44 20.23 -21.19
C ILE A 22 34.82 21.69 -21.45
N GLN A 23 33.87 22.53 -21.84
CA GLN A 23 34.12 23.98 -22.05
C GLN A 23 34.52 24.69 -20.76
N GLN A 24 33.88 24.33 -19.62
CA GLN A 24 34.26 24.89 -18.30
C GLN A 24 35.65 24.42 -17.87
N LEU A 25 36.02 23.17 -18.11
CA LEU A 25 37.37 22.67 -17.81
C LEU A 25 38.44 23.40 -18.65
N GLN A 26 38.18 23.62 -19.93
CA GLN A 26 39.09 24.39 -20.79
C GLN A 26 39.23 25.86 -20.35
N LYS A 27 38.18 26.46 -19.78
CA LYS A 27 38.22 27.80 -19.22
C LYS A 27 39.04 27.83 -17.92
N ILE A 28 38.88 26.82 -17.07
CA ILE A 28 39.64 26.65 -15.83
C ILE A 28 41.10 26.42 -16.16
N GLU A 29 41.45 25.58 -17.13
CA GLU A 29 42.82 25.32 -17.55
C GLU A 29 43.53 26.58 -18.04
N ARG A 30 42.84 27.48 -18.74
CA ARG A 30 43.37 28.78 -19.15
C ARG A 30 43.68 29.72 -17.97
N ASN A 31 42.84 29.72 -16.95
CA ASN A 31 43.00 30.53 -15.77
C ASN A 31 44.10 30.01 -14.79
N ILE A 32 44.42 28.71 -14.86
CA ILE A 32 45.35 28.01 -13.97
C ILE A 32 46.81 28.21 -14.36
N ARG A 33 47.10 28.56 -15.64
CA ARG A 33 48.48 28.81 -16.08
C ARG A 33 49.20 29.92 -15.32
N GLU A 34 48.49 30.68 -14.51
CA GLU A 34 49.05 31.77 -13.68
C GLU A 34 49.36 31.36 -12.21
N ILE A 35 49.14 30.11 -11.82
CA ILE A 35 49.33 29.64 -10.43
C ILE A 35 50.62 28.79 -10.32
N PRO A 36 51.46 28.99 -9.26
CA PRO A 36 52.76 28.27 -9.12
C PRO A 36 52.55 26.75 -9.03
N ASN A 37 53.36 26.01 -9.74
CA ASN A 37 53.23 24.59 -10.08
C ASN A 37 53.16 23.58 -8.91
N ASN A 38 53.46 23.97 -7.68
CA ASN A 38 53.68 23.00 -6.59
C ASN A 38 52.41 22.57 -5.81
N LEU A 39 51.29 23.24 -6.00
CA LEU A 39 50.04 22.94 -5.30
C LEU A 39 48.95 22.35 -6.21
N LEU A 40 49.12 22.38 -7.52
CA LEU A 40 48.07 22.10 -8.49
C LEU A 40 48.02 20.64 -8.96
N HIS A 41 49.13 19.91 -8.89
CA HIS A 41 49.21 18.54 -9.37
C HIS A 41 48.31 17.57 -8.58
N PHE A 42 47.85 17.93 -7.38
CA PHE A 42 47.04 17.03 -6.56
C PHE A 42 45.52 17.18 -6.76
N PHE A 43 45.04 18.31 -7.26
CA PHE A 43 43.61 18.61 -7.29
C PHE A 43 42.91 18.47 -8.65
N ILE A 44 43.64 18.48 -9.76
CA ILE A 44 42.98 18.44 -11.08
C ILE A 44 43.73 17.53 -12.06
N ASN A 45 43.67 16.23 -11.81
CA ASN A 45 43.79 15.33 -12.95
C ASN A 45 42.39 15.32 -13.62
N PRO A 46 42.19 15.95 -14.80
CA PRO A 46 40.88 16.08 -15.44
C PRO A 46 40.25 14.73 -15.73
N THR A 47 41.06 13.67 -15.91
CA THR A 47 40.59 12.29 -16.06
C THR A 47 39.98 11.76 -14.79
N PHE A 48 40.52 12.07 -13.59
CA PHE A 48 39.96 11.61 -12.33
C PHE A 48 38.63 12.29 -12.00
N VAL A 49 38.53 13.59 -12.25
CA VAL A 49 37.29 14.36 -12.10
C VAL A 49 36.21 13.82 -13.05
N PHE A 50 36.57 13.54 -14.30
CA PHE A 50 35.64 12.98 -15.28
C PHE A 50 35.14 11.59 -14.88
N ILE A 51 36.03 10.72 -14.40
CA ILE A 51 35.66 9.38 -13.92
C ILE A 51 34.71 9.49 -12.72
N ALA A 52 35.00 10.36 -11.73
CA ALA A 52 34.15 10.55 -10.56
C ALA A 52 32.76 11.03 -10.93
N PHE A 53 32.64 12.04 -11.81
CA PHE A 53 31.35 12.51 -12.31
C PHE A 53 30.60 11.45 -13.11
N SER A 54 31.30 10.67 -13.93
CA SER A 54 30.69 9.58 -14.69
C SER A 54 30.10 8.50 -13.76
N VAL A 55 30.80 8.13 -12.71
CA VAL A 55 30.32 7.16 -11.70
C VAL A 55 29.09 7.70 -10.96
N ILE A 56 29.11 8.98 -10.54
CA ILE A 56 27.96 9.62 -9.88
C ILE A 56 26.77 9.65 -10.84
N PHE A 57 26.98 10.02 -12.10
CA PHE A 57 25.91 10.10 -13.10
C PHE A 57 25.29 8.73 -13.40
N ILE A 58 26.11 7.70 -13.57
CA ILE A 58 25.66 6.33 -13.76
C ILE A 58 24.87 5.85 -12.55
N SER A 59 25.34 6.15 -11.34
CA SER A 59 24.63 5.77 -10.10
C SER A 59 23.27 6.43 -9.99
N LEU A 60 23.16 7.74 -10.30
CA LEU A 60 21.89 8.47 -10.34
C LEU A 60 20.95 7.93 -11.41
N PHE A 61 21.48 7.56 -12.58
CA PHE A 61 20.69 6.97 -13.66
C PHE A 61 20.10 5.61 -13.26
N PHE A 62 20.89 4.74 -12.61
CA PHE A 62 20.39 3.48 -12.08
C PHE A 62 19.34 3.68 -10.99
N LEU A 63 19.50 4.68 -10.09
CA LEU A 63 18.50 5.02 -9.08
C LEU A 63 17.17 5.46 -9.71
N ILE A 64 17.21 6.28 -10.76
CA ILE A 64 16.01 6.73 -11.47
C ILE A 64 15.31 5.56 -12.16
N ILE A 65 16.06 4.68 -12.86
CA ILE A 65 15.49 3.49 -13.50
C ILE A 65 14.86 2.56 -12.47
N PHE A 66 15.55 2.32 -11.36
CA PHE A 66 15.05 1.44 -10.30
C PHE A 66 13.75 1.99 -9.71
N ARG A 67 13.72 3.28 -9.41
CA ARG A 67 12.53 3.97 -8.90
C ARG A 67 11.38 3.93 -9.90
N HIS A 68 11.65 4.12 -11.19
CA HIS A 68 10.63 4.07 -12.24
C HIS A 68 10.04 2.66 -12.40
N ARG A 69 10.88 1.62 -12.40
CA ARG A 69 10.41 0.21 -12.45
C ARG A 69 9.54 -0.15 -11.26
N SER A 70 9.87 0.31 -10.06
CA SER A 70 9.08 0.08 -8.85
C SER A 70 7.71 0.75 -8.96
N HIS A 71 7.67 2.01 -9.44
CA HIS A 71 6.43 2.76 -9.62
C HIS A 71 5.50 2.11 -10.66
N ILE A 72 6.04 1.61 -11.78
CA ILE A 72 5.26 0.86 -12.77
C ILE A 72 4.69 -0.41 -12.16
N LYS A 73 5.49 -1.15 -11.38
CA LYS A 73 5.04 -2.38 -10.71
C LYS A 73 3.87 -2.11 -9.76
N PHE A 74 3.96 -1.01 -9.00
CA PHE A 74 2.89 -0.57 -8.10
C PHE A 74 1.64 -0.14 -8.86
N LYS A 75 1.78 0.65 -9.94
CA LYS A 75 0.67 1.06 -10.80
C LYS A 75 -0.06 -0.15 -11.41
N ASN A 76 0.67 -1.13 -11.92
CA ASN A 76 0.07 -2.36 -12.46
C ASN A 76 -0.67 -3.18 -11.39
N LEU A 77 -0.22 -3.13 -10.11
CA LEU A 77 -0.94 -3.75 -9.00
C LEU A 77 -2.27 -3.03 -8.71
N LEU A 78 -2.30 -1.69 -8.78
CA LEU A 78 -3.52 -0.90 -8.63
C LEU A 78 -4.53 -1.19 -9.75
N GLU A 79 -4.09 -1.21 -10.99
CA GLU A 79 -4.94 -1.52 -12.15
C GLU A 79 -5.55 -2.92 -12.01
N LYS A 80 -4.74 -3.89 -11.61
CA LYS A 80 -5.21 -5.27 -11.42
C LYS A 80 -6.19 -5.43 -10.25
N GLN A 81 -6.09 -4.60 -9.21
CA GLN A 81 -7.07 -4.55 -8.13
C GLN A 81 -8.44 -4.11 -8.65
N ASN A 82 -8.48 -3.06 -9.48
CA ASN A 82 -9.73 -2.55 -10.04
C ASN A 82 -10.41 -3.59 -10.94
N GLU A 83 -9.64 -4.37 -11.72
CA GLU A 83 -10.17 -5.45 -12.55
C GLU A 83 -10.76 -6.59 -11.69
N GLU A 84 -10.06 -6.99 -10.61
CA GLU A 84 -10.53 -8.03 -9.70
C GLU A 84 -11.80 -7.61 -8.93
N GLU A 85 -11.97 -6.33 -8.56
CA GLU A 85 -13.21 -5.81 -7.92
C GLU A 85 -14.42 -5.84 -8.87
N ILE A 86 -14.22 -5.57 -10.16
CA ILE A 86 -15.28 -5.60 -11.18
C ILE A 86 -15.77 -7.05 -11.39
N ASP A 87 -14.87 -8.01 -11.46
CA ASP A 87 -15.20 -9.43 -11.64
C ASP A 87 -15.97 -10.00 -10.43
N GLU A 88 -15.59 -9.63 -9.20
CA GLU A 88 -16.29 -10.08 -8.01
C GLU A 88 -17.70 -9.48 -7.90
N SER A 89 -17.93 -8.23 -8.31
CA SER A 89 -19.26 -7.63 -8.33
C SER A 89 -20.21 -8.37 -9.27
N ASN A 90 -19.71 -8.79 -10.42
CA ASN A 90 -20.48 -9.58 -11.38
C ASN A 90 -20.77 -11.02 -10.89
N PHE A 91 -19.91 -11.56 -10.02
CA PHE A 91 -20.11 -12.90 -9.44
C PHE A 91 -21.13 -12.89 -8.30
N GLU A 92 -21.17 -11.85 -7.47
CA GLU A 92 -22.17 -11.70 -6.39
C GLU A 92 -23.58 -11.51 -6.96
N ASP A 93 -23.75 -10.76 -8.05
CA ASP A 93 -25.03 -10.59 -8.72
C ASP A 93 -25.58 -11.90 -9.33
N LYS A 94 -24.70 -12.79 -9.80
CA LYS A 94 -25.08 -14.09 -10.36
C LYS A 94 -25.47 -15.12 -9.29
N TRP A 95 -24.86 -15.03 -8.09
CA TRP A 95 -25.18 -15.93 -6.95
C TRP A 95 -26.50 -15.57 -6.28
N ASN A 96 -26.90 -14.30 -6.28
CA ASN A 96 -28.15 -13.84 -5.67
C ASN A 96 -29.40 -14.11 -6.55
N SER A 97 -29.23 -14.58 -7.78
CA SER A 97 -30.34 -14.82 -8.73
C SER A 97 -30.89 -16.25 -8.76
N GLU A 98 -30.17 -17.22 -8.17
CA GLU A 98 -30.60 -18.62 -8.15
C GLU A 98 -30.78 -19.13 -6.70
N ASP A 99 -32.03 -19.53 -6.35
CA ASP A 99 -32.45 -20.21 -5.14
C ASP A 99 -32.69 -19.39 -3.86
N THR A 100 -33.71 -18.53 -3.89
CA THR A 100 -34.48 -18.27 -2.66
C THR A 100 -35.69 -19.21 -2.58
N PRO A 101 -35.80 -20.09 -1.56
CA PRO A 101 -37.02 -20.83 -1.34
C PRO A 101 -38.14 -19.84 -1.00
N LYS A 102 -39.27 -19.96 -1.73
CA LYS A 102 -40.51 -19.25 -1.44
C LYS A 102 -40.97 -19.59 -0.02
N VAL A 103 -40.81 -18.65 0.89
CA VAL A 103 -41.50 -18.69 2.19
C VAL A 103 -42.89 -18.11 1.99
N GLU A 104 -43.89 -19.00 2.05
CA GLU A 104 -45.28 -18.61 2.02
C GLU A 104 -45.67 -17.72 3.21
N ASN A 105 -46.35 -16.67 2.87
CA ASN A 105 -47.10 -15.69 3.64
C ASN A 105 -47.52 -16.08 5.06
N LEU A 106 -46.91 -15.43 6.04
CA LEU A 106 -47.58 -15.10 7.30
C LEU A 106 -47.85 -13.58 7.28
N PHE A 107 -49.10 -13.24 6.94
CA PHE A 107 -49.60 -11.87 7.04
C PHE A 107 -49.69 -11.49 8.53
N GLU A 108 -48.65 -10.95 9.12
CA GLU A 108 -48.75 -10.10 10.30
C GLU A 108 -49.02 -8.65 9.85
N LEU A 109 -50.19 -8.13 10.28
CA LEU A 109 -50.58 -6.74 10.12
C LEU A 109 -49.54 -5.85 10.75
N GLN A 110 -48.67 -5.28 9.92
CA GLN A 110 -47.74 -4.27 10.39
C GLN A 110 -48.48 -2.95 10.73
N PRO A 111 -48.16 -2.29 11.84
CA PRO A 111 -48.72 -0.97 12.15
C PRO A 111 -48.34 0.02 11.04
N PRO A 112 -49.16 1.03 10.76
CA PRO A 112 -48.96 1.97 9.66
C PRO A 112 -47.56 2.61 9.75
N GLU A 113 -46.76 2.40 8.71
CA GLU A 113 -45.44 3.02 8.60
C GLU A 113 -45.57 4.55 8.69
N LYS A 114 -44.86 5.16 9.66
CA LYS A 114 -44.70 6.59 9.70
C LYS A 114 -44.11 7.08 8.38
N PRO A 115 -44.58 8.23 7.83
CA PRO A 115 -44.11 8.73 6.53
C PRO A 115 -42.59 8.78 6.50
N ARG A 116 -41.97 8.08 5.56
CA ARG A 116 -40.52 8.01 5.36
C ARG A 116 -40.04 9.43 5.05
N ARG A 117 -39.26 10.04 5.97
CA ARG A 117 -38.50 11.23 5.65
C ARG A 117 -37.58 10.92 4.48
N ASN A 118 -37.58 11.78 3.46
CA ASN A 118 -36.61 11.71 2.38
C ASN A 118 -35.19 11.95 2.97
N VAL A 119 -34.51 10.89 3.33
CA VAL A 119 -33.15 10.94 3.90
C VAL A 119 -32.18 10.96 2.73
N ASN A 120 -31.42 12.03 2.61
CA ASN A 120 -30.37 12.14 1.61
C ASN A 120 -29.15 11.32 2.09
N ILE A 121 -29.07 10.05 1.66
CA ILE A 121 -27.99 9.13 2.01
C ILE A 121 -26.82 9.41 1.07
N LYS A 122 -25.70 9.88 1.63
CA LYS A 122 -24.46 10.21 0.90
C LYS A 122 -23.38 9.14 1.03
N VAL A 123 -23.63 8.09 1.81
CA VAL A 123 -22.63 7.05 2.08
C VAL A 123 -22.46 6.17 0.84
N ASP A 124 -21.22 5.96 0.43
CA ASP A 124 -20.88 4.97 -0.58
C ASP A 124 -21.05 3.55 0.01
N SER A 125 -22.12 2.86 -0.39
CA SER A 125 -22.44 1.52 0.10
C SER A 125 -21.45 0.43 -0.36
N ASN A 126 -20.54 0.73 -1.29
CA ASN A 126 -19.50 -0.21 -1.73
C ASN A 126 -18.34 -0.30 -0.73
N LYS A 127 -18.19 0.72 0.12
CA LYS A 127 -17.19 0.71 1.19
C LYS A 127 -17.67 -0.15 2.35
N ARG A 128 -16.88 -1.10 2.77
CA ARG A 128 -17.20 -2.05 3.84
C ARG A 128 -16.71 -1.64 5.24
N TYR A 129 -16.11 -0.45 5.37
CA TYR A 129 -15.50 0.07 6.57
C TYR A 129 -15.78 1.57 6.72
N PHE A 130 -16.36 1.98 7.85
CA PHE A 130 -16.61 3.37 8.19
C PHE A 130 -16.36 3.65 9.66
N HIS A 131 -15.83 4.84 9.96
CA HIS A 131 -15.85 5.39 11.31
C HIS A 131 -17.27 5.86 11.66
N LYS A 132 -17.90 5.27 12.67
CA LYS A 132 -19.29 5.63 13.05
C LYS A 132 -19.45 7.13 13.33
N LYS A 133 -18.41 7.79 13.88
CA LYS A 133 -18.44 9.23 14.20
C LYS A 133 -18.55 10.13 12.97
N ASN A 134 -18.19 9.64 11.79
CA ASN A 134 -18.22 10.41 10.54
C ASN A 134 -19.53 10.19 9.74
N ILE A 135 -20.46 9.39 10.28
CA ILE A 135 -21.68 8.94 9.64
C ILE A 135 -22.87 9.48 10.43
N SER A 136 -23.88 10.04 9.76
CA SER A 136 -25.12 10.52 10.37
C SER A 136 -25.95 9.37 10.95
N LYS A 137 -26.91 9.67 11.84
CA LYS A 137 -27.79 8.65 12.43
C LYS A 137 -28.58 7.89 11.38
N ASP A 138 -29.10 8.59 10.40
CA ASP A 138 -29.94 8.01 9.35
C ASP A 138 -29.12 7.10 8.44
N GLU A 139 -27.89 7.51 8.10
CA GLU A 139 -26.94 6.68 7.34
C GLU A 139 -26.49 5.45 8.14
N VAL A 140 -26.29 5.57 9.45
CA VAL A 140 -26.00 4.40 10.31
C VAL A 140 -27.15 3.41 10.26
N GLU A 141 -28.41 3.88 10.37
CA GLU A 141 -29.58 3.01 10.29
C GLU A 141 -29.68 2.33 8.92
N TYR A 142 -29.43 3.07 7.85
CA TYR A 142 -29.38 2.53 6.49
C TYR A 142 -28.32 1.43 6.35
N LEU A 143 -27.09 1.68 6.81
CA LEU A 143 -25.99 0.71 6.74
C LEU A 143 -26.27 -0.55 7.58
N LEU A 144 -26.89 -0.39 8.77
CA LEU A 144 -27.32 -1.54 9.57
C LEU A 144 -28.34 -2.42 8.83
N LYS A 145 -29.30 -1.81 8.11
CA LYS A 145 -30.25 -2.54 7.26
C LYS A 145 -29.57 -3.24 6.07
N LYS A 146 -28.41 -2.74 5.63
CA LYS A 146 -27.56 -3.35 4.58
C LYS A 146 -26.60 -4.41 5.13
N GLY A 147 -26.73 -4.83 6.39
CA GLY A 147 -25.90 -5.88 6.98
C GLY A 147 -24.57 -5.43 7.58
N TYR A 148 -24.36 -4.13 7.76
CA TYR A 148 -23.21 -3.64 8.52
C TYR A 148 -23.42 -3.89 10.01
N HIS A 149 -22.30 -4.09 10.73
CA HIS A 149 -22.29 -4.28 12.17
C HIS A 149 -21.45 -3.21 12.86
N ILE A 150 -21.96 -2.68 13.97
CA ILE A 150 -21.18 -1.78 14.82
C ILE A 150 -20.24 -2.62 15.68
N LYS A 151 -18.93 -2.37 15.53
CA LYS A 151 -17.89 -3.01 16.35
C LYS A 151 -16.97 -1.96 16.96
N LYS A 152 -16.49 -2.22 18.17
CA LYS A 152 -15.60 -1.32 18.90
C LYS A 152 -14.17 -1.84 18.85
N TYR A 153 -13.26 -1.03 18.28
CA TYR A 153 -11.85 -1.36 18.14
C TYR A 153 -10.95 -0.20 18.55
N LYS A 154 -9.70 -0.51 18.87
CA LYS A 154 -8.67 0.49 19.14
C LYS A 154 -8.13 1.02 17.80
N ASN A 155 -8.41 2.28 17.51
CA ASN A 155 -7.93 2.94 16.30
C ASN A 155 -6.39 3.10 16.35
N ILE A 156 -5.70 2.61 15.33
CA ILE A 156 -4.22 2.65 15.22
C ILE A 156 -3.71 4.09 15.15
N LEU A 157 -4.47 4.98 14.51
CA LEU A 157 -4.06 6.37 14.32
C LEU A 157 -3.90 7.14 15.63
N ASN A 158 -4.90 7.07 16.51
CA ASN A 158 -4.98 7.88 17.71
C ASN A 158 -4.90 7.06 19.02
N GLY A 159 -4.91 5.73 18.92
CA GLY A 159 -4.85 4.82 20.07
C GLY A 159 -6.14 4.75 20.91
N LYS A 160 -7.24 5.41 20.50
CA LYS A 160 -8.52 5.45 21.22
C LYS A 160 -9.43 4.31 20.79
N MET A 161 -10.31 3.87 21.71
CA MET A 161 -11.39 2.94 21.37
C MET A 161 -12.50 3.70 20.65
N GLU A 162 -12.80 3.30 19.43
CA GLU A 162 -13.81 3.93 18.57
C GLU A 162 -14.78 2.86 18.04
N ASN A 163 -15.99 3.30 17.65
CA ASN A 163 -16.96 2.45 16.96
C ASN A 163 -16.82 2.56 15.46
N PHE A 164 -16.86 1.40 14.79
CA PHE A 164 -16.79 1.25 13.34
C PHE A 164 -18.00 0.51 12.83
N LEU A 165 -18.47 0.85 11.65
CA LEU A 165 -19.44 0.08 10.88
C LEU A 165 -18.68 -0.78 9.90
N LEU A 166 -18.84 -2.10 10.01
CA LEU A 166 -18.08 -3.10 9.28
C LEU A 166 -19.02 -4.11 8.61
N GLN A 167 -18.72 -4.42 7.37
CA GLN A 167 -19.41 -5.47 6.60
C GLN A 167 -18.36 -6.44 6.03
N PRO A 168 -17.98 -7.50 6.78
CA PRO A 168 -17.02 -8.47 6.28
C PRO A 168 -17.64 -9.31 5.15
N ARG A 169 -16.82 -9.76 4.21
CA ARG A 169 -17.20 -10.76 3.21
C ARG A 169 -17.39 -12.12 3.87
N HIS A 170 -17.98 -13.05 3.11
CA HIS A 170 -18.08 -14.43 3.55
C HIS A 170 -16.70 -15.00 3.93
N ASN A 171 -16.57 -15.61 5.10
CA ASN A 171 -15.31 -16.11 5.66
C ASN A 171 -14.26 -15.05 6.12
N GLU A 172 -14.54 -13.77 6.05
CA GLU A 172 -13.70 -12.74 6.59
C GLU A 172 -14.13 -12.40 8.03
N SER A 173 -13.16 -12.28 8.96
CA SER A 173 -13.48 -11.85 10.32
C SER A 173 -13.55 -10.31 10.42
N PHE A 174 -14.43 -9.79 11.31
CA PHE A 174 -14.48 -8.36 11.61
C PHE A 174 -13.13 -7.76 12.00
N THR A 175 -12.30 -8.52 12.72
CA THR A 175 -10.97 -8.06 13.14
C THR A 175 -10.02 -7.98 11.96
N HIS A 176 -10.09 -8.91 10.99
CA HIS A 176 -9.31 -8.87 9.78
C HIS A 176 -9.67 -7.63 8.95
N LEU A 177 -10.96 -7.48 8.58
CA LEU A 177 -11.45 -6.31 7.85
C LEU A 177 -11.05 -4.99 8.52
N PHE A 178 -11.26 -4.88 9.86
CA PHE A 178 -10.88 -3.69 10.61
C PHE A 178 -9.39 -3.39 10.49
N LEU A 179 -8.52 -4.38 10.72
CA LEU A 179 -7.07 -4.18 10.69
C LEU A 179 -6.58 -3.81 9.29
N THR A 180 -7.09 -4.46 8.25
CA THR A 180 -6.74 -4.17 6.86
C THR A 180 -6.98 -2.69 6.54
N HIS A 181 -8.19 -2.20 6.76
CA HIS A 181 -8.52 -0.80 6.48
C HIS A 181 -7.85 0.18 7.43
N ASN A 182 -7.76 -0.13 8.73
CA ASN A 182 -7.18 0.81 9.69
C ASN A 182 -5.65 0.95 9.57
N ILE A 183 -4.95 -0.10 9.10
CA ILE A 183 -3.53 -0.03 8.73
C ILE A 183 -3.36 0.80 7.45
N SER A 184 -4.20 0.58 6.43
CA SER A 184 -4.21 1.38 5.20
C SER A 184 -4.41 2.87 5.51
N GLU A 185 -5.43 3.24 6.28
CA GLU A 185 -5.64 4.63 6.72
C GLU A 185 -4.43 5.23 7.45
N PHE A 186 -3.74 4.42 8.27
CA PHE A 186 -2.54 4.87 8.96
C PHE A 186 -1.41 5.20 7.96
N LEU A 187 -1.19 4.37 6.94
CA LEU A 187 -0.18 4.56 5.90
C LEU A 187 -0.54 5.76 5.01
N GLU A 188 -1.79 5.87 4.58
CA GLU A 188 -2.30 6.97 3.76
C GLU A 188 -2.13 8.34 4.45
N LYS A 189 -2.38 8.41 5.77
CA LYS A 189 -2.09 9.62 6.57
C LYS A 189 -0.59 9.97 6.63
N LYS A 190 0.28 9.01 6.37
CA LYS A 190 1.73 9.23 6.20
C LYS A 190 2.11 9.53 4.74
N LYS A 191 1.12 9.70 3.84
CA LYS A 191 1.27 9.90 2.39
C LYS A 191 1.94 8.69 1.70
N ILE A 192 1.63 7.49 2.19
CA ILE A 192 2.05 6.22 1.62
C ILE A 192 0.80 5.58 1.02
N GLU A 193 0.75 5.44 -0.29
CA GLU A 193 -0.34 4.78 -1.00
C GLU A 193 -0.33 3.28 -0.71
N THR A 194 -1.53 2.70 -0.56
CA THR A 194 -1.71 1.30 -0.25
C THR A 194 -2.61 0.62 -1.28
N VAL A 195 -2.33 -0.65 -1.56
CA VAL A 195 -3.19 -1.54 -2.33
C VAL A 195 -3.71 -2.63 -1.40
N LEU A 196 -5.03 -2.79 -1.34
CA LEU A 196 -5.69 -3.83 -0.55
C LEU A 196 -6.12 -4.96 -1.48
N PHE A 197 -5.81 -6.20 -1.11
CA PHE A 197 -6.21 -7.37 -1.88
C PHE A 197 -7.12 -8.28 -1.06
N VAL A 198 -8.00 -8.99 -1.77
CA VAL A 198 -9.02 -9.85 -1.16
C VAL A 198 -8.66 -11.32 -1.29
N THR A 199 -7.84 -11.68 -2.26
CA THR A 199 -7.62 -13.04 -2.72
C THR A 199 -6.24 -13.62 -2.32
N LYS A 200 -5.53 -14.22 -3.30
CA LYS A 200 -4.25 -14.95 -3.06
C LYS A 200 -3.04 -14.05 -2.82
N LYS A 201 -3.21 -12.73 -2.89
CA LYS A 201 -2.16 -11.75 -2.65
C LYS A 201 -2.12 -11.34 -1.19
N PRO A 202 -1.06 -10.65 -0.72
CA PRO A 202 -1.02 -10.12 0.64
C PRO A 202 -2.14 -9.11 0.88
N ASP A 203 -2.70 -9.07 2.09
CA ASP A 203 -3.84 -8.21 2.43
C ASP A 203 -3.57 -6.72 2.16
N ILE A 204 -2.34 -6.25 2.41
CA ILE A 204 -1.93 -4.86 2.19
C ILE A 204 -0.56 -4.83 1.52
N VAL A 205 -0.46 -4.09 0.42
CA VAL A 205 0.82 -3.83 -0.27
C VAL A 205 1.02 -2.32 -0.37
N PHE A 206 2.25 -1.85 -0.19
CA PHE A 206 2.61 -0.45 -0.30
C PHE A 206 4.08 -0.28 -0.70
N GLU A 207 4.41 0.89 -1.21
CA GLU A 207 5.77 1.23 -1.61
C GLU A 207 6.34 2.35 -0.73
N ILE A 208 7.61 2.21 -0.32
CA ILE A 208 8.36 3.28 0.32
C ILE A 208 9.77 3.33 -0.28
N ASN A 209 10.16 4.47 -0.86
CA ASN A 209 11.47 4.71 -1.46
C ASN A 209 11.87 3.64 -2.50
N GLY A 210 10.93 3.23 -3.35
CA GLY A 210 11.18 2.23 -4.39
C GLY A 210 11.22 0.78 -3.91
N LYS A 211 10.96 0.53 -2.61
CA LYS A 211 10.87 -0.82 -2.04
C LYS A 211 9.42 -1.21 -1.81
N MET A 212 9.08 -2.43 -2.21
CA MET A 212 7.74 -2.99 -2.04
C MET A 212 7.63 -3.71 -0.69
N PHE A 213 6.62 -3.35 0.06
CA PHE A 213 6.28 -3.94 1.35
C PHE A 213 4.97 -4.69 1.27
N ALA A 214 4.86 -5.79 2.03
CA ALA A 214 3.62 -6.53 2.16
C ALA A 214 3.27 -6.79 3.63
N ILE A 215 1.99 -6.70 3.96
CA ILE A 215 1.44 -7.06 5.27
C ILE A 215 0.38 -8.12 5.08
N GLU A 216 0.45 -9.15 5.89
CA GLU A 216 -0.52 -10.23 5.93
C GLU A 216 -1.15 -10.30 7.32
N ILE A 217 -2.49 -10.23 7.39
CA ILE A 217 -3.23 -10.23 8.66
C ILE A 217 -3.72 -11.65 8.96
N GLU A 218 -3.25 -12.19 10.07
CA GLU A 218 -3.45 -13.60 10.40
C GLU A 218 -4.23 -13.81 11.68
N THR A 219 -5.30 -14.62 11.56
CA THR A 219 -6.14 -15.05 12.69
C THR A 219 -5.67 -16.37 13.29
N GLY A 220 -4.76 -17.06 12.63
CA GLY A 220 -4.19 -18.34 13.06
C GLY A 220 -4.91 -19.58 12.58
N SER A 221 -5.91 -19.45 11.68
CA SER A 221 -6.58 -20.58 11.05
C SER A 221 -5.71 -21.32 10.02
N ILE A 222 -4.71 -20.66 9.47
CA ILE A 222 -3.83 -21.21 8.42
C ILE A 222 -3.00 -22.42 8.91
N PHE A 223 -2.72 -22.54 10.22
CA PHE A 223 -1.94 -23.65 10.76
C PHE A 223 -2.61 -25.02 10.61
N SER A 224 -3.93 -25.07 10.35
CA SER A 224 -4.62 -26.31 9.99
C SER A 224 -4.36 -26.73 8.52
N LYS A 225 -3.76 -25.86 7.69
CA LYS A 225 -3.52 -26.06 6.27
C LYS A 225 -2.10 -25.61 5.90
N ILE A 226 -1.10 -26.44 6.21
CA ILE A 226 0.32 -26.12 6.00
C ILE A 226 0.67 -25.79 4.54
N SER A 227 -0.01 -26.44 3.56
CA SER A 227 0.17 -26.13 2.14
C SER A 227 -0.12 -24.66 1.82
N ARG A 228 -1.21 -24.12 2.37
CA ARG A 228 -1.56 -22.70 2.19
C ARG A 228 -0.53 -21.76 2.80
N MET A 229 0.08 -22.12 3.93
CA MET A 229 1.16 -21.33 4.50
C MET A 229 2.37 -21.27 3.54
N LYS A 230 2.75 -22.41 2.94
CA LYS A 230 3.86 -22.45 1.97
C LYS A 230 3.58 -21.61 0.72
N GLU A 231 2.36 -21.70 0.17
CA GLU A 231 1.93 -20.88 -0.97
C GLU A 231 1.98 -19.39 -0.63
N LYS A 232 1.49 -19.00 0.55
CA LYS A 232 1.49 -17.63 1.04
C LYS A 232 2.91 -17.09 1.20
N LEU A 233 3.82 -17.86 1.77
CA LEU A 233 5.23 -17.49 1.91
C LEU A 233 5.89 -17.26 0.55
N LYS A 234 5.64 -18.14 -0.43
CA LYS A 234 6.15 -18.00 -1.79
C LYS A 234 5.68 -16.68 -2.45
N VAL A 235 4.44 -16.26 -2.17
CA VAL A 235 3.93 -14.97 -2.67
C VAL A 235 4.62 -13.81 -1.94
N LEU A 236 4.80 -13.90 -0.62
CA LEU A 236 5.42 -12.85 0.19
C LEU A 236 6.91 -12.64 -0.13
N GLU A 237 7.63 -13.67 -0.57
CA GLU A 237 9.04 -13.59 -1.02
C GLU A 237 9.25 -12.67 -2.23
N ASN A 238 8.19 -12.33 -2.98
CA ASN A 238 8.27 -11.37 -4.08
C ASN A 238 8.34 -9.89 -3.64
N TYR A 239 8.22 -9.62 -2.35
CA TYR A 239 8.28 -8.28 -1.77
C TYR A 239 9.63 -8.07 -1.06
N ASP A 240 10.15 -6.83 -1.10
CA ASP A 240 11.43 -6.50 -0.47
C ASP A 240 11.41 -6.72 1.04
N LYS A 241 10.28 -6.44 1.66
CA LYS A 241 10.01 -6.71 3.08
C LYS A 241 8.54 -7.04 3.30
N TRP A 242 8.31 -7.95 4.20
CA TRP A 242 6.96 -8.33 4.59
C TRP A 242 6.89 -8.76 6.05
N PHE A 243 5.70 -8.75 6.63
CA PHE A 243 5.48 -9.26 7.98
C PHE A 243 4.02 -9.65 8.20
N PHE A 244 3.82 -10.52 9.18
CA PHE A 244 2.50 -10.90 9.66
C PHE A 244 2.01 -9.95 10.76
N VAL A 245 0.73 -9.54 10.69
CA VAL A 245 -0.01 -8.95 11.80
C VAL A 245 -0.91 -10.02 12.40
N VAL A 246 -0.56 -10.52 13.57
CA VAL A 246 -1.23 -11.65 14.21
C VAL A 246 -2.27 -11.16 15.21
N THR A 247 -3.53 -11.59 15.04
CA THR A 247 -4.63 -11.15 15.90
C THR A 247 -4.65 -11.85 17.25
N ASP A 248 -4.14 -13.10 17.33
CA ASP A 248 -4.02 -13.90 18.55
C ASP A 248 -2.57 -13.89 19.07
N ARG A 249 -2.36 -13.25 20.24
CA ARG A 249 -1.05 -13.12 20.87
C ARG A 249 -0.31 -14.46 21.03
N ASN A 250 -1.04 -15.52 21.37
CA ASN A 250 -0.44 -16.82 21.67
C ASN A 250 0.16 -17.46 20.41
N LYS A 251 -0.28 -17.04 19.23
CA LYS A 251 0.19 -17.56 17.94
C LYS A 251 1.37 -16.80 17.35
N VAL A 252 1.71 -15.60 17.87
CA VAL A 252 2.81 -14.78 17.33
C VAL A 252 4.13 -15.56 17.25
N LYS A 253 4.48 -16.33 18.29
CA LYS A 253 5.71 -17.17 18.27
C LYS A 253 5.71 -18.20 17.16
N LYS A 254 4.54 -18.74 16.78
CA LYS A 254 4.42 -19.71 15.67
C LYS A 254 4.67 -19.03 14.34
N TYR A 255 4.12 -17.83 14.10
CA TYR A 255 4.35 -17.08 12.87
C TYR A 255 5.79 -16.61 12.72
N LYS A 256 6.46 -16.25 13.82
CA LYS A 256 7.89 -15.89 13.82
C LYS A 256 8.84 -16.98 13.29
N LYS A 257 8.39 -18.22 13.27
CA LYS A 257 9.16 -19.32 12.65
C LYS A 257 9.17 -19.26 11.12
N TYR A 258 8.24 -18.54 10.53
CA TYR A 258 8.07 -18.42 9.08
C TYR A 258 8.52 -17.05 8.55
N GLY A 259 8.58 -16.02 9.39
CA GLY A 259 8.99 -14.69 9.03
C GLY A 259 8.77 -13.68 10.14
N ASP A 260 8.94 -12.40 9.84
CA ASP A 260 8.69 -11.33 10.79
C ASP A 260 7.18 -11.28 11.15
N ALA A 261 6.88 -11.20 12.42
CA ALA A 261 5.50 -11.21 12.93
C ALA A 261 5.32 -10.32 14.14
N VAL A 262 4.21 -9.59 14.18
CA VAL A 262 3.86 -8.66 15.24
C VAL A 262 2.44 -8.92 15.74
N ASP A 263 2.23 -8.77 17.06
CA ASP A 263 0.88 -8.75 17.64
C ASP A 263 0.14 -7.48 17.19
N LYS A 264 -1.15 -7.58 16.88
CA LYS A 264 -2.01 -6.45 16.47
C LYS A 264 -1.90 -5.22 17.37
N ARG A 265 -1.58 -5.37 18.65
CA ARG A 265 -1.42 -4.26 19.62
C ARG A 265 -0.17 -3.43 19.38
N TYR A 266 0.85 -4.01 18.75
CA TYR A 266 2.14 -3.38 18.48
C TYR A 266 2.33 -2.99 17.00
N VAL A 267 1.31 -3.20 16.16
CA VAL A 267 1.38 -2.91 14.72
C VAL A 267 1.74 -1.44 14.46
N LYS A 268 1.15 -0.50 15.21
CA LYS A 268 1.48 0.93 15.10
C LYS A 268 2.97 1.20 15.29
N SER A 269 3.56 0.66 16.35
CA SER A 269 4.99 0.83 16.64
C SER A 269 5.87 0.23 15.53
N LYS A 270 5.45 -0.90 14.95
CA LYS A 270 6.15 -1.52 13.81
C LYS A 270 6.08 -0.63 12.57
N LEU A 271 4.91 -0.11 12.24
CA LEU A 271 4.70 0.79 11.10
C LEU A 271 5.46 2.11 11.27
N ASP A 272 5.42 2.73 12.47
CA ASP A 272 6.16 3.96 12.75
C ASP A 272 7.67 3.76 12.55
N LYS A 273 8.23 2.61 12.95
CA LYS A 273 9.64 2.26 12.72
C LYS A 273 9.95 2.11 11.23
N LEU A 274 9.08 1.42 10.47
CA LEU A 274 9.25 1.24 9.02
C LEU A 274 9.25 2.60 8.29
N VAL A 275 8.27 3.46 8.60
CA VAL A 275 8.16 4.79 7.98
C VAL A 275 9.36 5.68 8.33
N LYS A 276 9.88 5.59 9.56
CA LYS A 276 11.08 6.35 9.96
C LYS A 276 12.33 5.88 9.22
N LEU A 277 12.56 4.58 9.16
CA LEU A 277 13.71 4.01 8.45
C LEU A 277 13.71 4.39 6.97
N ALA A 278 12.51 4.40 6.37
CA ALA A 278 12.37 4.75 4.98
C ALA A 278 12.53 6.24 4.66
N LYS A 279 12.37 7.15 5.65
CA LYS A 279 12.61 8.59 5.47
C LYS A 279 14.09 8.98 5.59
N ASN A 280 14.87 8.11 6.21
CA ASN A 280 16.30 8.36 6.49
C ASN A 280 17.24 7.70 5.46
N THR A 281 16.68 6.99 4.50
CA THR A 281 17.38 6.42 3.32
C THR A 281 16.99 7.19 2.06
#